data_e49b2e9cfe4cff617d82eb54a62b8f74
#
_entry.id   e49b2e9cfe4cff617d82eb54a62b8f74
#
_cell.length_a   1.000
_cell.length_b   1.000
_cell.length_c   1.000
_cell.angle_alpha   90.00
_cell.angle_beta   90.00
_cell.angle_gamma   90.00
#
_symmetry.space_group_name_H-M   'P 1'
#
loop_
_entity.id
_entity.type
_entity.pdbx_description
1 polymer ?
#
loop_
_entity_poly.entity_id
_entity_poly.type
_entity_poly.pdbx_seq_one_letter_code
_entity_poly.pdbx_strand_id
1 'polypeptide(L)'
;MQVRNFKPTDFARFHPGGELGKRLLTTAADVMRVDDLPVIPRQMHLGDAIIQVSKGKLGLGVSVEDGKIVGLITDGDIRRAMEKWQAEFFNKTVNDIMTTNPKIVLPTTKIADIQQIMQKYKIHTVLVADENERLVGIVDHYRCML
;
A
#
# COMPACT_ATOMS: atom_id res chain seq x y z
N MET A 1 23.39 -19.05 0.85
CA MET A 1 23.29 -19.51 1.86
C MET A 1 23.73 -19.18 2.37
N GLN A 2 24.05 -19.46 1.81
CA GLN A 2 24.07 -19.77 2.75
C GLN A 2 24.24 -19.57 3.27
N VAL A 3 24.68 -19.96 2.74
CA VAL A 3 24.51 -20.52 3.71
C VAL A 3 24.99 -20.22 4.10
N ARG A 4 25.49 -20.34 3.70
CA ARG A 4 25.60 -20.80 4.54
C ARG A 4 25.91 -20.60 5.28
N ASN A 5 26.08 -20.86 4.68
CA ASN A 5 26.06 -21.31 5.67
C ASN A 5 25.73 -21.18 6.25
N PHE A 6 25.56 -21.47 6.30
CA PHE A 6 24.92 -21.95 7.27
C PHE A 6 24.99 -21.65 7.84
N LYS A 7 25.36 -21.89 7.21
CA LYS A 7 25.12 -22.37 7.96
C LYS A 7 24.69 -22.17 8.66
N PRO A 8 24.86 -22.45 8.37
CA PRO A 8 24.01 -22.63 8.93
C PRO A 8 23.59 -22.03 9.06
N THR A 9 23.84 -22.22 8.49
CA THR A 9 23.24 -22.11 8.66
C THR A 9 22.70 -21.71 8.46
N ASP A 10 22.84 -22.12 8.07
CA ASP A 10 22.14 -22.37 8.06
C ASP A 10 21.38 -22.18 8.20
N PHE A 11 21.32 -22.48 7.85
CA PHE A 11 20.41 -22.91 8.26
C PHE A 11 19.96 -22.40 8.49
N ALA A 12 20.26 -22.37 7.94
CA ALA A 12 19.75 -22.51 8.23
C ALA A 12 19.74 -22.16 8.34
N ARG A 13 19.82 -22.37 8.06
CA ARG A 13 19.51 -22.61 8.35
C ARG A 13 19.29 -22.38 8.81
N PHE A 14 19.19 -22.43 8.66
CA PHE A 14 18.60 -22.66 9.34
C PHE A 14 18.35 -21.98 9.89
N HIS A 15 17.86 -22.01 9.82
CA HIS A 15 17.50 -21.60 10.35
C HIS A 15 17.20 -20.93 11.12
N PRO A 16 17.92 -21.35 11.36
CA PRO A 16 17.46 -20.82 12.63
C PRO A 16 16.80 -19.47 12.41
N GLY A 17 15.83 -19.20 13.09
CA GLY A 17 15.03 -18.06 12.81
C GLY A 17 14.25 -18.17 11.49
N GLY A 18 14.84 -18.67 10.45
CA GLY A 18 14.20 -18.92 9.17
C GLY A 18 13.18 -17.87 8.76
N GLU A 19 12.10 -18.30 8.14
CA GLU A 19 11.01 -17.44 7.70
C GLU A 19 10.27 -16.81 8.86
N LEU A 20 10.07 -17.54 9.94
CA LEU A 20 9.39 -17.02 11.12
C LEU A 20 10.17 -15.84 11.71
N GLY A 21 11.48 -15.98 11.81
CA GLY A 21 12.33 -14.91 12.31
C GLY A 21 12.24 -13.65 11.45
N LYS A 22 12.23 -13.81 10.12
CA LYS A 22 12.07 -12.69 9.21
C LYS A 22 10.74 -11.99 9.44
N ARG A 23 9.65 -12.75 9.53
CA ARG A 23 8.32 -12.17 9.73
C ARG A 23 8.22 -11.41 11.05
N LEU A 24 8.89 -11.89 12.09
CA LEU A 24 8.85 -11.25 13.40
C LEU A 24 9.67 -9.96 13.44
N LEU A 25 10.71 -9.84 12.61
CA LEU A 25 11.63 -8.71 12.66
C LEU A 25 11.45 -7.70 11.53
N THR A 26 10.90 -8.14 10.40
CA THR A 26 10.75 -7.29 9.23
C THR A 26 9.65 -6.26 9.45
N THR A 27 9.93 -5.01 9.09
CA THR A 27 8.99 -3.90 9.26
C THR A 27 8.53 -3.37 7.90
N ALA A 28 7.54 -2.48 7.93
CA ALA A 28 7.06 -1.80 6.73
C ALA A 28 8.22 -1.12 5.99
N ALA A 29 9.11 -0.45 6.72
CA ALA A 29 10.24 0.26 6.12
C ALA A 29 11.15 -0.65 5.30
N ASP A 30 11.24 -1.93 5.69
CA ASP A 30 12.11 -2.89 5.02
C ASP A 30 11.57 -3.33 3.64
N VAL A 31 10.25 -3.26 3.45
CA VAL A 31 9.62 -3.83 2.24
C VAL A 31 8.78 -2.83 1.45
N MET A 32 8.51 -1.65 1.98
CA MET A 32 7.62 -0.71 1.31
C MET A 32 8.20 -0.18 0.01
N ARG A 33 7.32 0.10 -0.95
CA ARG A 33 7.69 0.81 -2.17
C ARG A 33 7.79 2.29 -1.81
N VAL A 34 8.89 2.94 -2.21
CA VAL A 34 9.15 4.34 -1.89
C VAL A 34 9.23 5.23 -3.13
N ASP A 35 9.48 4.64 -4.30
CA ASP A 35 9.64 5.37 -5.55
C ASP A 35 8.37 5.32 -6.38
N ASP A 36 8.14 6.40 -7.13
CA ASP A 36 7.01 6.50 -8.07
C ASP A 36 5.68 6.15 -7.41
N LEU A 37 5.46 6.68 -6.21
CA LEU A 37 4.20 6.45 -5.51
C LEU A 37 3.05 7.09 -6.29
N PRO A 38 1.90 6.42 -6.39
CA PRO A 38 0.77 6.88 -7.20
C PRO A 38 0.00 8.01 -6.50
N VAL A 39 0.65 9.15 -6.33
CA VAL A 39 0.06 10.34 -5.71
C VAL A 39 -0.73 11.11 -6.76
N ILE A 40 -1.98 11.40 -6.46
CA ILE A 40 -2.88 12.12 -7.36
C ILE A 40 -3.59 13.25 -6.62
N PRO A 41 -3.85 14.39 -7.28
CA PRO A 41 -4.61 15.47 -6.65
C PRO A 41 -6.07 15.06 -6.46
N ARG A 42 -6.68 15.50 -5.36
CA ARG A 42 -8.08 15.18 -5.09
C ARG A 42 -9.04 15.84 -6.09
N GLN A 43 -8.59 16.90 -6.77
CA GLN A 43 -9.39 17.60 -7.77
C GLN A 43 -9.30 16.95 -9.16
N MET A 44 -8.46 15.94 -9.33
CA MET A 44 -8.32 15.28 -10.62
C MET A 44 -9.61 14.62 -11.06
N HIS A 45 -9.97 14.77 -12.32
CA HIS A 45 -11.15 14.10 -12.87
C HIS A 45 -10.89 12.58 -12.94
N LEU A 46 -11.94 11.82 -12.74
CA LEU A 46 -11.81 10.36 -12.67
C LEU A 46 -11.28 9.72 -13.96
N GLY A 47 -11.57 10.32 -15.11
CA GLY A 47 -10.98 9.84 -16.37
C GLY A 47 -9.47 9.89 -16.37
N ASP A 48 -8.89 10.96 -15.82
CA ASP A 48 -7.45 11.10 -15.71
C ASP A 48 -6.90 10.22 -14.59
N ALA A 49 -7.66 10.04 -13.52
CA ALA A 49 -7.26 9.22 -12.39
C ALA A 49 -7.08 7.76 -12.80
N ILE A 50 -7.91 7.25 -13.69
CA ILE A 50 -7.77 5.89 -14.22
C ILE A 50 -6.36 5.68 -14.77
N ILE A 51 -5.88 6.64 -15.55
CA ILE A 51 -4.56 6.56 -16.19
C ILE A 51 -3.46 6.53 -15.14
N GLN A 52 -3.56 7.41 -14.14
CA GLN A 52 -2.54 7.50 -13.08
C GLN A 52 -2.52 6.25 -12.20
N VAL A 53 -3.68 5.72 -11.84
CA VAL A 53 -3.77 4.49 -11.05
C VAL A 53 -3.17 3.32 -11.83
N SER A 54 -3.45 3.24 -13.14
CA SER A 54 -2.91 2.20 -13.99
C SER A 54 -1.39 2.28 -14.08
N LYS A 55 -0.84 3.49 -14.23
CA LYS A 55 0.62 3.69 -14.30
C LYS A 55 1.32 3.26 -13.01
N GLY A 56 0.67 3.45 -11.87
CA GLY A 56 1.25 3.11 -10.57
C GLY A 56 1.37 1.62 -10.33
N LYS A 57 0.58 0.80 -11.04
CA LYS A 57 0.61 -0.67 -10.98
C LYS A 57 0.33 -1.25 -9.61
N LEU A 58 -0.29 -0.49 -8.72
CA LEU A 58 -0.69 -0.95 -7.39
C LEU A 58 -2.21 -1.01 -7.24
N GLY A 59 -2.94 -0.62 -8.28
CA GLY A 59 -4.40 -0.64 -8.25
C GLY A 59 -5.00 0.41 -7.34
N LEU A 60 -4.25 1.48 -7.04
CA LEU A 60 -4.72 2.54 -6.18
C LEU A 60 -4.06 3.87 -6.51
N GLY A 61 -4.66 4.95 -5.98
CA GLY A 61 -4.08 6.28 -6.01
C GLY A 61 -4.25 6.93 -4.65
N VAL A 62 -3.27 7.73 -4.24
CA VAL A 62 -3.26 8.37 -2.93
C VAL A 62 -3.31 9.88 -3.11
N SER A 63 -4.25 10.54 -2.46
CA SER A 63 -4.31 11.99 -2.45
C SER A 63 -3.59 12.53 -1.24
N VAL A 64 -2.72 13.50 -1.49
CA VAL A 64 -1.85 14.09 -0.48
C VAL A 64 -1.98 15.60 -0.58
N GLU A 65 -2.10 16.28 0.56
CA GLU A 65 -2.08 17.76 0.63
C GLU A 65 -1.09 18.17 1.70
N ASP A 66 -0.19 19.08 1.34
CA ASP A 66 0.87 19.55 2.23
C ASP A 66 1.69 18.39 2.79
N GLY A 67 1.88 17.36 1.96
CA GLY A 67 2.61 16.14 2.33
C GLY A 67 1.80 15.12 3.09
N LYS A 68 0.62 15.48 3.59
CA LYS A 68 -0.21 14.58 4.40
C LYS A 68 -1.24 13.83 3.58
N ILE A 69 -1.47 12.59 3.94
CA ILE A 69 -2.46 11.75 3.27
C ILE A 69 -3.86 12.28 3.59
N VAL A 70 -4.64 12.57 2.54
CA VAL A 70 -6.03 13.01 2.71
C VAL A 70 -7.05 12.01 2.17
N GLY A 71 -6.63 11.08 1.33
CA GLY A 71 -7.56 10.08 0.79
C GLY A 71 -6.89 9.04 -0.06
N LEU A 72 -7.69 8.04 -0.42
CA LEU A 72 -7.25 6.89 -1.20
C LEU A 72 -8.37 6.46 -2.13
N ILE A 73 -8.03 6.17 -3.38
CA ILE A 73 -8.97 5.50 -4.29
C ILE A 73 -8.35 4.21 -4.79
N THR A 74 -9.19 3.22 -5.06
CA THR A 74 -8.76 1.93 -5.58
C THR A 74 -9.43 1.67 -6.93
N ASP A 75 -8.93 0.67 -7.67
CA ASP A 75 -9.58 0.22 -8.90
C ASP A 75 -11.05 -0.12 -8.66
N GLY A 76 -11.34 -0.73 -7.51
CA GLY A 76 -12.71 -1.08 -7.15
C GLY A 76 -13.60 0.14 -6.97
N ASP A 77 -13.05 1.19 -6.34
CA ASP A 77 -13.78 2.45 -6.16
C ASP A 77 -14.11 3.08 -7.51
N ILE A 78 -13.14 3.08 -8.42
CA ILE A 78 -13.35 3.62 -9.77
C ILE A 78 -14.42 2.84 -10.51
N ARG A 79 -14.36 1.51 -10.45
CA ARG A 79 -15.34 0.65 -11.13
C ARG A 79 -16.73 0.88 -10.58
N ARG A 80 -16.90 0.98 -9.27
CA ARG A 80 -18.19 1.26 -8.64
C ARG A 80 -18.71 2.63 -9.03
N ALA A 81 -17.83 3.61 -9.18
CA ALA A 81 -18.22 4.95 -9.62
C ALA A 81 -18.71 4.94 -11.06
N MET A 82 -18.05 4.16 -11.94
CA MET A 82 -18.51 4.00 -13.33
C MET A 82 -19.91 3.42 -13.39
N GLU A 83 -20.17 2.41 -12.58
CA GLU A 83 -21.47 1.76 -12.53
C GLU A 83 -22.54 2.71 -12.00
N LYS A 84 -22.20 3.49 -10.99
CA LYS A 84 -23.14 4.38 -10.33
C LYS A 84 -23.51 5.57 -11.21
N TRP A 85 -22.52 6.22 -11.82
CA TRP A 85 -22.72 7.48 -12.52
C TRP A 85 -22.74 7.37 -14.03
N GLN A 86 -22.26 6.27 -14.60
CA GLN A 86 -22.22 6.04 -16.04
C GLN A 86 -21.61 7.25 -16.77
N ALA A 87 -22.33 7.92 -17.68
CA ALA A 87 -21.78 9.06 -18.44
C ALA A 87 -21.30 10.19 -17.54
N GLU A 88 -21.92 10.40 -16.39
CA GLU A 88 -21.53 11.45 -15.45
C GLU A 88 -20.22 11.16 -14.74
N PHE A 89 -19.72 9.93 -14.82
CA PHE A 89 -18.44 9.54 -14.23
C PHE A 89 -17.31 10.51 -14.61
N PHE A 90 -17.27 10.94 -15.86
CA PHE A 90 -16.19 11.80 -16.36
C PHE A 90 -16.26 13.22 -15.80
N ASN A 91 -17.39 13.61 -15.22
CA ASN A 91 -17.55 14.91 -14.56
C ASN A 91 -17.22 14.83 -13.07
N LYS A 92 -16.93 13.65 -12.54
CA LYS A 92 -16.60 13.45 -11.13
C LYS A 92 -15.09 13.51 -10.92
N THR A 93 -14.71 13.79 -9.69
CA THR A 93 -13.29 13.90 -9.32
C THR A 93 -12.93 12.85 -8.28
N VAL A 94 -11.63 12.70 -8.05
CA VAL A 94 -11.12 11.80 -7.01
C VAL A 94 -11.79 12.12 -5.66
N ASN A 95 -11.95 13.42 -5.37
CA ASN A 95 -12.57 13.86 -4.11
C ASN A 95 -13.98 13.30 -3.91
N ASP A 96 -14.71 13.06 -5.00
CA ASP A 96 -16.08 12.56 -4.91
C ASP A 96 -16.17 11.11 -4.46
N ILE A 97 -15.11 10.33 -4.62
CA ILE A 97 -15.14 8.89 -4.32
C ILE A 97 -14.05 8.41 -3.36
N MET A 98 -13.05 9.23 -3.06
CA MET A 98 -11.93 8.76 -2.24
C MET A 98 -12.36 8.39 -0.82
N THR A 99 -11.71 7.38 -0.28
CA THR A 99 -11.84 7.00 1.12
C THR A 99 -10.98 7.98 1.93
N THR A 100 -11.57 8.66 2.90
CA THR A 100 -10.87 9.69 3.69
C THR A 100 -10.17 9.13 4.94
N ASN A 101 -10.44 7.87 5.29
CA ASN A 101 -9.79 7.20 6.43
C ASN A 101 -9.14 5.90 5.96
N PRO A 102 -8.11 5.98 5.09
CA PRO A 102 -7.43 4.76 4.63
C PRO A 102 -6.66 4.11 5.79
N LYS A 103 -6.37 2.82 5.64
CA LYS A 103 -5.54 2.12 6.64
C LYS A 103 -4.09 2.53 6.45
N ILE A 104 -3.52 3.07 7.51
CA ILE A 104 -2.16 3.61 7.52
C ILE A 104 -1.37 2.93 8.64
N VAL A 105 -0.11 2.60 8.35
CA VAL A 105 0.80 2.03 9.34
C VAL A 105 2.06 2.90 9.40
N LEU A 106 2.84 2.71 10.47
CA LEU A 106 4.12 3.39 10.63
C LEU A 106 5.23 2.57 9.96
N PRO A 107 6.35 3.21 9.60
CA PRO A 107 7.49 2.47 9.04
C PRO A 107 7.98 1.35 9.97
N THR A 108 7.77 1.50 11.27
CA THR A 108 8.20 0.51 12.25
C THR A 108 7.21 -0.64 12.45
N THR A 109 6.05 -0.57 11.83
CA THR A 109 5.03 -1.62 11.96
C THR A 109 5.55 -2.94 11.38
N LYS A 110 5.39 -4.03 12.13
CA LYS A 110 5.87 -5.35 11.70
C LYS A 110 5.00 -5.91 10.57
N ILE A 111 5.63 -6.67 9.68
CA ILE A 111 4.93 -7.31 8.57
C ILE A 111 3.78 -8.21 9.07
N ALA A 112 4.00 -8.93 10.18
CA ALA A 112 2.95 -9.79 10.73
C ALA A 112 1.70 -8.99 11.09
N ASP A 113 1.87 -7.79 11.63
CA ASP A 113 0.75 -6.92 11.98
C ASP A 113 0.07 -6.37 10.73
N ILE A 114 0.85 -6.04 9.70
CA ILE A 114 0.32 -5.58 8.41
C ILE A 114 -0.53 -6.67 7.78
N GLN A 115 -0.04 -7.91 7.80
CA GLN A 115 -0.80 -9.05 7.26
C GLN A 115 -2.13 -9.23 7.98
N GLN A 116 -2.16 -9.03 9.30
CA GLN A 116 -3.39 -9.10 10.08
C GLN A 116 -4.36 -8.01 9.68
N ILE A 117 -3.87 -6.79 9.46
CA ILE A 117 -4.69 -5.67 9.00
C ILE A 117 -5.29 -5.98 7.63
N MET A 118 -4.49 -6.47 6.71
CA MET A 118 -4.95 -6.82 5.37
C MET A 118 -6.03 -7.89 5.42
N GLN A 119 -5.85 -8.90 6.25
CA GLN A 119 -6.81 -9.99 6.39
C GLN A 119 -8.09 -9.51 7.06
N LYS A 120 -7.98 -8.71 8.13
CA LYS A 120 -9.14 -8.21 8.87
C LYS A 120 -10.05 -7.34 8.01
N TYR A 121 -9.45 -6.45 7.22
CA TYR A 121 -10.19 -5.48 6.41
C TYR A 121 -10.34 -5.91 4.96
N LYS A 122 -9.80 -7.08 4.58
CA LYS A 122 -9.87 -7.64 3.22
C LYS A 122 -9.32 -6.67 2.18
N ILE A 123 -8.16 -6.09 2.49
CA ILE A 123 -7.46 -5.16 1.61
C ILE A 123 -6.11 -5.75 1.21
N HIS A 124 -5.57 -5.28 0.10
CA HIS A 124 -4.31 -5.79 -0.47
C HIS A 124 -3.16 -4.81 -0.36
N THR A 125 -3.41 -3.61 0.13
CA THR A 125 -2.39 -2.58 0.29
C THR A 125 -2.66 -1.77 1.53
N VAL A 126 -1.57 -1.28 2.16
CA VAL A 126 -1.66 -0.31 3.24
C VAL A 126 -0.70 0.82 2.94
N LEU A 127 -1.06 2.01 3.36
CA LEU A 127 -0.20 3.18 3.23
C LEU A 127 0.72 3.26 4.44
N VAL A 128 1.94 3.74 4.22
CA VAL A 128 2.91 3.93 5.30
C VAL A 128 3.14 5.44 5.44
N ALA A 129 2.94 5.95 6.64
CA ALA A 129 3.14 7.35 6.94
C ALA A 129 4.05 7.51 8.15
N ASP A 130 4.77 8.64 8.20
CA ASP A 130 5.61 8.94 9.35
C ASP A 130 4.79 9.57 10.48
N GLU A 131 5.48 10.01 11.54
CA GLU A 131 4.84 10.60 12.72
C GLU A 131 4.04 11.85 12.39
N ASN A 132 4.37 12.53 11.30
CA ASN A 132 3.71 13.75 10.86
C ASN A 132 2.60 13.47 9.84
N GLU A 133 2.20 12.21 9.69
CA GLU A 133 1.16 11.76 8.78
C GLU A 133 1.52 11.96 7.31
N ARG A 134 2.81 12.03 7.00
CA ARG A 134 3.28 12.19 5.63
C ARG A 134 3.47 10.82 4.98
N LEU A 135 3.02 10.69 3.74
CA LEU A 135 3.17 9.45 2.99
C LEU A 135 4.67 9.19 2.74
N VAL A 136 5.16 8.04 3.18
CA VAL A 136 6.55 7.64 2.96
C VAL A 136 6.68 6.36 2.16
N GLY A 137 5.61 5.57 2.04
CA GLY A 137 5.67 4.35 1.25
C GLY A 137 4.32 3.64 1.18
N ILE A 138 4.31 2.56 0.42
CA ILE A 138 3.12 1.71 0.25
C ILE A 138 3.57 0.26 0.34
N VAL A 139 2.84 -0.54 1.11
CA VAL A 139 3.09 -1.99 1.20
C VAL A 139 1.91 -2.70 0.55
N ASP A 140 2.19 -3.48 -0.49
CA ASP A 140 1.17 -4.32 -1.10
C ASP A 140 1.27 -5.74 -0.56
N HIS A 141 0.26 -6.55 -0.88
CA HIS A 141 0.19 -7.93 -0.41
C HIS A 141 1.45 -8.74 -0.76
N TYR A 142 1.97 -8.57 -1.97
CA TYR A 142 3.13 -9.32 -2.42
C TYR A 142 4.39 -9.02 -1.63
N ARG A 143 4.55 -7.77 -1.20
CA ARG A 143 5.73 -7.36 -0.43
C ARG A 143 5.72 -7.91 0.99
N CYS A 144 4.58 -8.38 1.46
CA CYS A 144 4.44 -9.03 2.76
C CYS A 144 4.76 -10.53 2.72
N MET A 145 4.92 -11.09 1.53
CA MET A 145 5.21 -12.51 1.35
C MET A 145 6.73 -12.72 1.44
N LEU A 146 7.17 -13.15 2.61
CA LEU A 146 8.60 -13.37 2.87
C LEU A 146 8.96 -14.85 2.87
#